data_5bb1e974da4dbacd80a874373d25a504
#
_entry.id   5bb1e974da4dbacd80a874373d25a504
#
_cell.length_a   1.000
_cell.length_b   1.000
_cell.length_c   1.000
_cell.angle_alpha   90.00
_cell.angle_beta   90.00
_cell.angle_gamma   90.00
#
_symmetry.space_group_name_H-M   'P 1'
#
loop_
_entity.id
_entity.type
_entity.pdbx_description
1 polymer ?
#
loop_
_entity_poly.entity_id
_entity_poly.type
_entity_poly.pdbx_seq_one_letter_code
_entity_poly.pdbx_strand_id
1 'polypeptide(L)'
;MTTQSAQLPLLLMGPMVRRAEQSGICIQFATSRPGNCQITLENQQSYSEQQSIALGKYLYLHFIIIKPVDSQFPLDTLLAYTLHINEQKIDLTPWCFEGQTAPSFAIANKLTHILHGSCRNAHHPAKDSLVSASEWQNTQRSNKLQGAQLLLLSGDQVYADDVAGPMLLAIHQLIDALGIYKEQPLELNLPADINEQLFNRHHYLPKTPWQKRSKLGVGYWLKKDEPHFSSVKAHNHLIHFEEFIALYLLNFSAAAWQCVDIKNSHYTQGNEKNNTIFNAEKKALIDYAKGLNSVERLFANVSTLMMFDDHDVTDDWNLTAGWEQAINQNPSSKRIINNGLISYWLFQGLGNDALHKTGALIDDFKQSRNANNSWQFKAFDKPLNEFNYWHYELTTTPKVVVLDTRTHRWRNESNFNEPSGLLDWERLTELEESLLSHSKVIIVSPAPVFGVKSIEAIQAAFNMCGQPLMVDVENWMAHEGSAKKLLDTFRRTDTPNETLILSGDVHYSFCFSVQKRFGDHPNRIWQLTASGIKNEFPRK
;
A
#
# COMPACT_ATOMS: atom_id res chain seq x y z
N MET A 1 41.24 -0.02 5.55
CA MET A 1 40.80 -1.36 5.11
C MET A 1 39.84 -1.15 3.95
N THR A 2 40.27 -1.45 2.74
CA THR A 2 39.46 -1.35 1.53
C THR A 2 38.39 -2.44 1.58
N THR A 3 37.18 -2.07 1.97
CA THR A 3 36.00 -2.92 1.81
C THR A 3 35.85 -3.23 0.33
N GLN A 4 36.02 -4.51 -0.05
CA GLN A 4 35.54 -5.00 -1.34
C GLN A 4 34.09 -4.54 -1.49
N SER A 5 33.82 -3.70 -2.48
CA SER A 5 32.45 -3.34 -2.86
C SER A 5 31.75 -4.63 -3.29
N ALA A 6 30.97 -5.22 -2.40
CA ALA A 6 30.10 -6.30 -2.77
C ALA A 6 29.28 -5.82 -3.98
N GLN A 7 29.35 -6.56 -5.08
CA GLN A 7 28.66 -6.17 -6.29
C GLN A 7 27.17 -6.24 -6.04
N LEU A 8 26.47 -5.09 -6.14
CA LEU A 8 25.02 -5.02 -5.95
C LEU A 8 24.30 -6.03 -6.86
N PRO A 9 23.27 -6.71 -6.37
CA PRO A 9 22.42 -7.57 -7.20
C PRO A 9 21.89 -6.79 -8.40
N LEU A 10 21.83 -7.39 -9.58
CA LEU A 10 21.27 -6.72 -10.76
C LEU A 10 19.78 -6.48 -10.57
N LEU A 11 18.99 -7.49 -10.18
CA LEU A 11 17.60 -7.34 -9.76
C LEU A 11 17.56 -6.99 -8.28
N LEU A 12 17.02 -5.82 -7.97
CA LEU A 12 16.83 -5.32 -6.60
C LEU A 12 15.42 -5.58 -6.08
N MET A 13 14.43 -5.81 -6.94
CA MET A 13 13.05 -6.12 -6.58
C MET A 13 12.36 -6.77 -7.77
N GLY A 14 11.46 -7.73 -7.51
CA GLY A 14 10.65 -8.39 -8.53
C GLY A 14 11.43 -9.40 -9.39
N PRO A 15 10.84 -9.88 -10.51
CA PRO A 15 9.66 -9.34 -11.20
C PRO A 15 8.35 -9.54 -10.43
N MET A 16 7.41 -8.61 -10.59
CA MET A 16 6.07 -8.65 -10.03
C MET A 16 5.04 -8.48 -11.15
N VAL A 17 4.19 -9.48 -11.35
CA VAL A 17 3.07 -9.37 -12.29
C VAL A 17 2.04 -8.44 -11.67
N ARG A 18 1.82 -7.31 -12.32
CA ARG A 18 0.85 -6.31 -11.88
C ARG A 18 -0.46 -6.52 -12.62
N ARG A 19 -1.10 -5.47 -13.14
CA ARG A 19 -2.32 -5.60 -13.93
C ARG A 19 -2.09 -6.48 -15.16
N ALA A 20 -2.92 -7.51 -15.33
CA ALA A 20 -2.89 -8.43 -16.45
C ALA A 20 -4.29 -8.57 -17.04
N GLU A 21 -4.47 -8.08 -18.26
CA GLU A 21 -5.72 -8.09 -19.02
C GLU A 21 -5.45 -8.54 -20.44
N GLN A 22 -6.50 -8.89 -21.19
CA GLN A 22 -6.35 -9.32 -22.59
C GLN A 22 -5.72 -8.26 -23.49
N SER A 23 -5.91 -6.98 -23.17
CA SER A 23 -5.38 -5.83 -23.91
C SER A 23 -3.93 -5.49 -23.56
N GLY A 24 -3.41 -5.96 -22.44
CA GLY A 24 -2.07 -5.67 -21.99
C GLY A 24 -1.73 -6.20 -20.61
N ILE A 25 -0.45 -6.32 -20.34
CA ILE A 25 0.11 -6.86 -19.11
C ILE A 25 1.19 -5.90 -18.62
N CYS A 26 1.18 -5.57 -17.33
CA CYS A 26 2.21 -4.79 -16.68
C CYS A 26 3.06 -5.69 -15.77
N ILE A 27 4.37 -5.67 -15.94
CA ILE A 27 5.34 -6.31 -15.03
C ILE A 27 6.27 -5.25 -14.47
N GLN A 28 6.39 -5.22 -13.14
CA GLN A 28 7.18 -4.27 -12.37
C GLN A 28 8.40 -4.95 -11.76
N PHE A 29 9.56 -4.29 -11.83
CA PHE A 29 10.77 -4.72 -11.14
C PHE A 29 11.73 -3.55 -10.95
N ALA A 30 12.78 -3.73 -10.14
CA ALA A 30 13.84 -2.73 -9.98
C ALA A 30 15.21 -3.34 -10.23
N THR A 31 16.13 -2.51 -10.79
CA THR A 31 17.51 -2.90 -11.08
C THR A 31 18.52 -1.96 -10.44
N SER A 32 19.75 -2.47 -10.20
CA SER A 32 20.87 -1.64 -9.71
C SER A 32 21.60 -0.87 -10.82
N ARG A 33 21.26 -1.11 -12.06
CA ARG A 33 21.89 -0.47 -13.23
C ARG A 33 20.83 -0.10 -14.25
N PRO A 34 21.02 0.98 -15.03
CA PRO A 34 20.14 1.29 -16.15
C PRO A 34 20.28 0.23 -17.23
N GLY A 35 19.22 -0.02 -17.97
CA GLY A 35 19.25 -0.97 -19.07
C GLY A 35 18.02 -0.91 -19.95
N ASN A 36 18.16 -1.39 -21.17
CA ASN A 36 17.04 -1.70 -22.03
C ASN A 36 16.45 -3.04 -21.58
N CYS A 37 15.24 -3.01 -21.04
CA CYS A 37 14.56 -4.16 -20.47
C CYS A 37 13.44 -4.63 -21.39
N GLN A 38 13.40 -5.92 -21.67
CA GLN A 38 12.40 -6.53 -22.53
C GLN A 38 11.85 -7.80 -21.85
N ILE A 39 10.54 -7.96 -21.87
CA ILE A 39 9.87 -9.20 -21.45
C ILE A 39 9.25 -9.84 -22.69
N THR A 40 9.48 -11.14 -22.83
CA THR A 40 8.92 -11.97 -23.89
C THR A 40 8.04 -13.04 -23.27
N LEU A 41 6.82 -13.18 -23.79
CA LEU A 41 5.89 -14.23 -23.42
C LEU A 41 6.13 -15.46 -24.30
N GLU A 42 6.20 -16.65 -23.71
CA GLU A 42 6.34 -17.89 -24.46
C GLU A 42 5.07 -18.15 -25.30
N ASN A 43 5.27 -18.54 -26.54
CA ASN A 43 4.18 -18.88 -27.49
C ASN A 43 3.16 -17.75 -27.75
N GLN A 44 3.53 -16.49 -27.48
CA GLN A 44 2.69 -15.33 -27.78
C GLN A 44 3.47 -14.30 -28.58
N GLN A 45 2.88 -13.81 -29.67
CA GLN A 45 3.42 -12.67 -30.40
C GLN A 45 3.04 -11.39 -29.65
N SER A 46 4.03 -10.72 -29.11
CA SER A 46 3.84 -9.51 -28.30
C SER A 46 5.03 -8.56 -28.47
N TYR A 47 4.79 -7.29 -28.18
CA TYR A 47 5.84 -6.30 -28.04
C TYR A 47 5.77 -5.66 -26.65
N SER A 48 6.89 -5.12 -26.19
CA SER A 48 6.97 -4.50 -24.88
C SER A 48 7.40 -3.04 -24.95
N GLU A 49 6.75 -2.20 -24.16
CA GLU A 49 7.09 -0.80 -23.94
C GLU A 49 7.68 -0.67 -22.54
N GLN A 50 8.82 0.01 -22.43
CA GLN A 50 9.50 0.22 -21.16
C GLN A 50 9.26 1.63 -20.63
N GLN A 51 8.80 1.73 -19.39
CA GLN A 51 8.84 2.94 -18.58
C GLN A 51 9.86 2.74 -17.46
N SER A 52 10.87 3.62 -17.38
CA SER A 52 11.91 3.54 -16.35
C SER A 52 12.01 4.85 -15.58
N ILE A 53 12.17 4.72 -14.28
CA ILE A 53 12.30 5.83 -13.33
C ILE A 53 13.58 5.63 -12.54
N ALA A 54 14.55 6.54 -12.66
CA ALA A 54 15.76 6.52 -11.85
C ALA A 54 15.47 7.16 -10.48
N LEU A 55 15.52 6.36 -9.42
CA LEU A 55 15.29 6.77 -8.04
C LEU A 55 16.60 6.92 -7.24
N GLY A 56 17.72 6.46 -7.78
CA GLY A 56 19.03 6.54 -7.17
C GLY A 56 20.15 6.29 -8.16
N LYS A 57 21.40 6.44 -7.71
CA LYS A 57 22.58 6.12 -8.53
C LYS A 57 22.58 4.64 -8.94
N TYR A 58 22.10 3.78 -8.06
CA TYR A 58 22.01 2.34 -8.23
C TYR A 58 20.59 1.83 -7.96
N LEU A 59 19.57 2.59 -8.39
CA LEU A 59 18.17 2.21 -8.26
C LEU A 59 17.35 2.73 -9.43
N TYR A 60 16.84 1.79 -10.23
CA TYR A 60 16.00 2.05 -11.40
C TYR A 60 14.75 1.20 -11.31
N LEU A 61 13.59 1.83 -11.20
CA LEU A 61 12.29 1.18 -11.18
C LEU A 61 11.75 1.08 -12.61
N HIS A 62 11.34 -0.11 -13.02
CA HIS A 62 10.87 -0.41 -14.36
C HIS A 62 9.44 -0.93 -14.34
N PHE A 63 8.68 -0.47 -15.33
CA PHE A 63 7.37 -1.00 -15.69
C PHE A 63 7.45 -1.42 -17.15
N ILE A 64 7.30 -2.71 -17.41
CA ILE A 64 7.26 -3.25 -18.76
C ILE A 64 5.81 -3.54 -19.10
N ILE A 65 5.32 -2.84 -20.12
CA ILE A 65 3.96 -2.98 -20.62
C ILE A 65 4.02 -3.86 -21.86
N ILE A 66 3.44 -5.04 -21.77
CA ILE A 66 3.42 -6.03 -22.83
C ILE A 66 2.06 -5.93 -23.52
N LYS A 67 2.07 -5.73 -24.82
CA LYS A 67 0.86 -5.65 -25.66
C LYS A 67 0.85 -6.77 -26.69
N PRO A 68 -0.32 -7.36 -26.99
CA PRO A 68 -0.42 -8.38 -28.04
C PRO A 68 -0.21 -7.73 -29.42
N VAL A 69 0.41 -8.47 -30.36
CA VAL A 69 0.48 -8.06 -31.77
C VAL A 69 -0.89 -8.24 -32.44
N ASP A 70 -1.52 -9.36 -32.17
CA ASP A 70 -2.91 -9.62 -32.51
C ASP A 70 -3.83 -9.04 -31.43
N SER A 71 -5.13 -9.03 -31.65
CA SER A 71 -6.07 -8.22 -30.89
C SER A 71 -6.11 -8.45 -29.36
N GLN A 72 -5.79 -9.64 -28.85
CA GLN A 72 -5.94 -10.00 -27.44
C GLN A 72 -5.05 -11.16 -26.99
N PHE A 73 -4.63 -11.16 -25.72
CA PHE A 73 -4.01 -12.32 -25.08
C PHE A 73 -5.04 -13.41 -24.76
N PRO A 74 -4.62 -14.70 -24.75
CA PRO A 74 -5.50 -15.81 -24.43
C PRO A 74 -5.91 -15.78 -22.95
N LEU A 75 -7.18 -16.15 -22.71
CA LEU A 75 -7.71 -16.36 -21.37
C LEU A 75 -7.42 -17.79 -20.89
N ASP A 76 -7.41 -17.98 -19.57
CA ASP A 76 -7.28 -19.27 -18.87
C ASP A 76 -6.07 -20.11 -19.31
N THR A 77 -5.08 -19.44 -19.91
CA THR A 77 -3.83 -20.06 -20.39
C THR A 77 -2.67 -19.53 -19.56
N LEU A 78 -1.76 -20.43 -19.16
CA LEU A 78 -0.53 -20.03 -18.48
C LEU A 78 0.41 -19.35 -19.48
N LEU A 79 0.75 -18.11 -19.19
CA LEU A 79 1.70 -17.28 -19.91
C LEU A 79 3.02 -17.29 -19.14
N ALA A 80 3.96 -18.09 -19.58
CA ALA A 80 5.33 -18.07 -19.09
C ALA A 80 6.10 -16.90 -19.72
N TYR A 81 7.02 -16.29 -18.96
CA TYR A 81 7.76 -15.15 -19.46
C TYR A 81 9.26 -15.22 -19.15
N THR A 82 10.04 -14.53 -19.98
CA THR A 82 11.47 -14.34 -19.78
C THR A 82 11.78 -12.85 -19.76
N LEU A 83 12.78 -12.46 -18.97
CA LEU A 83 13.28 -11.09 -18.86
C LEU A 83 14.67 -11.00 -19.49
N HIS A 84 14.86 -10.02 -20.35
CA HIS A 84 16.16 -9.64 -20.91
C HIS A 84 16.51 -8.21 -20.48
N ILE A 85 17.76 -8.00 -20.08
CA ILE A 85 18.30 -6.67 -19.76
C ILE A 85 19.56 -6.49 -20.60
N ASN A 86 19.58 -5.47 -21.47
CA ASN A 86 20.65 -5.26 -22.46
C ASN A 86 20.94 -6.53 -23.27
N GLU A 87 19.89 -7.16 -23.82
CA GLU A 87 19.93 -8.40 -24.60
C GLU A 87 20.36 -9.67 -23.80
N GLN A 88 20.81 -9.53 -22.56
CA GLN A 88 21.16 -10.66 -21.72
C GLN A 88 19.92 -11.24 -21.05
N LYS A 89 19.66 -12.54 -21.23
CA LYS A 89 18.60 -13.26 -20.53
C LYS A 89 18.94 -13.35 -19.04
N ILE A 90 17.98 -12.95 -18.20
CA ILE A 90 18.09 -13.02 -16.75
C ILE A 90 17.59 -14.37 -16.26
N ASP A 91 18.33 -14.98 -15.35
CA ASP A 91 17.90 -16.22 -14.67
C ASP A 91 16.77 -15.90 -13.71
N LEU A 92 15.54 -16.35 -14.01
CA LEU A 92 14.35 -16.21 -13.19
C LEU A 92 14.00 -17.48 -12.40
N THR A 93 14.88 -18.47 -12.36
CA THR A 93 14.67 -19.72 -11.59
C THR A 93 14.31 -19.47 -10.12
N PRO A 94 14.88 -18.48 -9.39
CA PRO A 94 14.49 -18.20 -8.00
C PRO A 94 13.02 -17.82 -7.80
N TRP A 95 12.37 -17.31 -8.85
CA TRP A 95 10.96 -16.91 -8.84
C TRP A 95 10.02 -17.98 -9.41
N CYS A 96 10.52 -19.14 -9.82
CA CYS A 96 9.71 -20.25 -10.30
C CYS A 96 9.11 -21.06 -9.15
N PHE A 97 7.89 -21.56 -9.35
CA PHE A 97 7.35 -22.66 -8.55
C PHE A 97 7.99 -23.99 -8.97
N GLU A 98 7.83 -25.00 -8.13
CA GLU A 98 8.39 -26.32 -8.40
C GLU A 98 7.91 -26.90 -9.75
N GLY A 99 8.87 -27.41 -10.54
CA GLY A 99 8.61 -27.95 -11.87
C GLY A 99 8.46 -26.93 -12.99
N GLN A 100 8.59 -25.62 -12.70
CA GLN A 100 8.57 -24.57 -13.74
C GLN A 100 9.99 -24.24 -14.23
N THR A 101 10.09 -23.91 -15.52
CA THR A 101 11.32 -23.40 -16.15
C THR A 101 11.36 -21.88 -16.25
N ALA A 102 10.22 -21.23 -16.10
CA ALA A 102 10.04 -19.78 -16.06
C ALA A 102 8.81 -19.43 -15.21
N PRO A 103 8.77 -18.27 -14.55
CA PRO A 103 7.57 -17.82 -13.85
C PRO A 103 6.44 -17.62 -14.86
N SER A 104 5.20 -17.89 -14.41
CA SER A 104 4.03 -17.85 -15.28
C SER A 104 2.76 -17.47 -14.54
N PHE A 105 1.86 -16.78 -15.23
CA PHE A 105 0.56 -16.35 -14.72
C PHE A 105 -0.53 -16.62 -15.75
N ALA A 106 -1.78 -16.43 -15.37
CA ALA A 106 -2.92 -16.55 -16.28
C ALA A 106 -3.82 -15.32 -16.19
N ILE A 107 -4.39 -14.93 -17.33
CA ILE A 107 -5.48 -13.95 -17.41
C ILE A 107 -6.78 -14.75 -17.31
N ALA A 108 -7.59 -14.51 -16.29
CA ALA A 108 -8.79 -15.27 -16.05
C ALA A 108 -9.96 -14.81 -16.91
N ASN A 109 -10.68 -15.74 -17.53
CA ASN A 109 -11.99 -15.50 -18.11
C ASN A 109 -13.02 -15.23 -16.99
N LYS A 110 -12.98 -16.07 -15.96
CA LYS A 110 -13.80 -15.95 -14.77
C LYS A 110 -12.92 -16.07 -13.52
N LEU A 111 -13.05 -15.12 -12.61
CA LEU A 111 -12.37 -15.18 -11.32
C LEU A 111 -13.01 -16.27 -10.44
N THR A 112 -12.27 -17.31 -10.14
CA THR A 112 -12.69 -18.44 -9.30
C THR A 112 -11.89 -18.51 -8.00
N HIS A 113 -10.64 -18.06 -8.01
CA HIS A 113 -9.76 -18.08 -6.85
C HIS A 113 -9.04 -16.73 -6.74
N ILE A 114 -9.35 -15.99 -5.69
CA ILE A 114 -8.75 -14.72 -5.33
C ILE A 114 -8.08 -14.87 -3.97
N LEU A 115 -6.83 -14.45 -3.86
CA LEU A 115 -6.18 -14.22 -2.57
C LEU A 115 -6.41 -12.76 -2.16
N HIS A 116 -6.76 -12.53 -0.91
CA HIS A 116 -7.02 -11.20 -0.39
C HIS A 116 -6.49 -11.06 1.04
N GLY A 117 -6.01 -9.86 1.38
CA GLY A 117 -5.63 -9.49 2.74
C GLY A 117 -5.06 -8.08 2.83
N SER A 118 -4.78 -7.65 4.06
CA SER A 118 -4.23 -6.32 4.40
C SER A 118 -3.34 -6.38 5.64
N CYS A 119 -2.76 -5.26 6.03
CA CYS A 119 -2.05 -5.06 7.31
C CYS A 119 -0.83 -6.00 7.45
N ARG A 120 0.22 -5.67 6.69
CA ARG A 120 1.48 -6.42 6.65
C ARG A 120 2.59 -5.65 7.34
N ASN A 121 2.60 -5.65 8.69
CA ASN A 121 3.63 -5.00 9.50
C ASN A 121 4.89 -5.88 9.58
N ALA A 122 6.00 -5.42 9.00
CA ALA A 122 7.24 -6.21 8.86
C ALA A 122 7.83 -6.67 10.21
N HIS A 123 7.75 -5.86 11.25
CA HIS A 123 8.34 -6.17 12.56
C HIS A 123 7.35 -6.79 13.55
N HIS A 124 6.10 -7.01 13.16
CA HIS A 124 5.16 -7.75 14.01
C HIS A 124 5.63 -9.21 14.18
N PRO A 125 5.50 -9.83 15.36
CA PRO A 125 6.00 -11.19 15.61
C PRO A 125 5.19 -12.30 14.91
N ALA A 126 3.97 -12.03 14.41
CA ALA A 126 3.18 -12.99 13.66
C ALA A 126 3.90 -13.46 12.38
N LYS A 127 3.56 -14.66 11.91
CA LYS A 127 4.04 -15.17 10.63
C LYS A 127 3.43 -14.39 9.47
N ASP A 128 4.18 -14.25 8.38
CA ASP A 128 3.70 -13.60 7.16
C ASP A 128 2.81 -14.57 6.36
N SER A 129 1.53 -14.27 6.24
CA SER A 129 0.56 -15.10 5.53
C SER A 129 0.81 -15.16 4.02
N LEU A 130 1.54 -14.19 3.43
CA LEU A 130 1.92 -14.26 2.02
C LEU A 130 2.91 -15.40 1.74
N VAL A 131 3.72 -15.80 2.74
CA VAL A 131 4.57 -17.00 2.64
C VAL A 131 3.71 -18.24 2.49
N SER A 132 2.68 -18.40 3.33
CA SER A 132 1.75 -19.53 3.25
C SER A 132 0.92 -19.50 1.98
N ALA A 133 0.55 -18.31 1.49
CA ALA A 133 -0.13 -18.15 0.21
C ALA A 133 0.75 -18.60 -0.96
N SER A 134 2.05 -18.31 -0.92
CA SER A 134 3.02 -18.79 -1.91
C SER A 134 3.15 -20.32 -1.90
N GLU A 135 3.21 -20.92 -0.71
CA GLU A 135 3.27 -22.38 -0.55
C GLU A 135 1.98 -23.06 -1.07
N TRP A 136 0.83 -22.47 -0.75
CA TRP A 136 -0.45 -22.93 -1.27
C TRP A 136 -0.47 -22.86 -2.80
N GLN A 137 -0.07 -21.76 -3.40
CA GLN A 137 -0.01 -21.58 -4.85
C GLN A 137 0.92 -22.61 -5.51
N ASN A 138 2.09 -22.88 -4.91
CA ASN A 138 3.00 -23.92 -5.36
C ASN A 138 2.32 -25.30 -5.39
N THR A 139 1.61 -25.65 -4.30
CA THR A 139 0.87 -26.91 -4.20
C THR A 139 -0.22 -27.02 -5.26
N GLN A 140 -0.98 -25.94 -5.52
CA GLN A 140 -2.01 -25.95 -6.59
C GLN A 140 -1.35 -26.23 -7.96
N ARG A 141 -0.24 -25.54 -8.25
CA ARG A 141 0.49 -25.71 -9.52
C ARG A 141 1.05 -27.12 -9.69
N SER A 142 1.68 -27.67 -8.64
CA SER A 142 2.26 -29.02 -8.65
C SER A 142 1.18 -30.10 -8.89
N ASN A 143 -0.02 -29.92 -8.35
CA ASN A 143 -1.16 -30.80 -8.53
C ASN A 143 -1.96 -30.54 -9.83
N LYS A 144 -1.51 -29.61 -10.67
CA LYS A 144 -2.23 -29.16 -11.89
C LYS A 144 -3.65 -28.66 -11.60
N LEU A 145 -3.87 -28.12 -10.41
CA LEU A 145 -5.11 -27.49 -9.99
C LEU A 145 -5.10 -26.02 -10.35
N GLN A 146 -6.28 -25.44 -10.42
CA GLN A 146 -6.41 -24.01 -10.64
C GLN A 146 -6.01 -23.26 -9.37
N GLY A 147 -4.88 -22.57 -9.42
CA GLY A 147 -4.42 -21.68 -8.34
C GLY A 147 -5.10 -20.31 -8.38
N ALA A 148 -4.64 -19.39 -7.53
CA ALA A 148 -5.11 -18.02 -7.54
C ALA A 148 -4.79 -17.34 -8.86
N GLN A 149 -5.76 -16.59 -9.35
CA GLN A 149 -5.69 -15.82 -10.58
C GLN A 149 -5.39 -14.35 -10.28
N LEU A 150 -5.73 -13.91 -9.06
CA LEU A 150 -5.59 -12.54 -8.60
C LEU A 150 -5.23 -12.52 -7.11
N LEU A 151 -4.29 -11.67 -6.74
CA LEU A 151 -3.98 -11.29 -5.38
C LEU A 151 -4.36 -9.81 -5.21
N LEU A 152 -5.24 -9.53 -4.25
CA LEU A 152 -5.67 -8.20 -3.88
C LEU A 152 -5.16 -7.85 -2.48
N LEU A 153 -4.36 -6.81 -2.38
CA LEU A 153 -3.83 -6.29 -1.13
C LEU A 153 -4.51 -4.94 -0.85
N SER A 154 -5.38 -4.92 0.14
CA SER A 154 -6.32 -3.81 0.37
C SER A 154 -5.92 -2.89 1.52
N GLY A 155 -4.65 -2.48 1.57
CA GLY A 155 -4.14 -1.50 2.52
C GLY A 155 -3.03 -2.03 3.43
N ASP A 156 -2.24 -1.10 3.96
CA ASP A 156 -1.17 -1.30 4.94
C ASP A 156 -0.12 -2.32 4.48
N GLN A 157 0.34 -2.18 3.26
CA GLN A 157 1.44 -3.00 2.76
C GLN A 157 2.78 -2.56 3.34
N VAL A 158 2.87 -1.32 3.76
CA VAL A 158 3.95 -0.75 4.54
C VAL A 158 3.37 0.05 5.72
N TYR A 159 4.15 0.19 6.79
CA TYR A 159 3.81 0.98 7.97
C TYR A 159 4.82 2.13 8.06
N ALA A 160 4.45 3.30 7.49
CA ALA A 160 5.34 4.45 7.43
C ALA A 160 5.40 5.22 8.76
N ASP A 161 4.38 5.09 9.58
CA ASP A 161 4.25 5.69 10.91
C ASP A 161 4.75 4.79 12.04
N ASP A 162 4.59 3.45 11.90
CA ASP A 162 5.04 2.43 12.85
C ASP A 162 6.29 1.72 12.30
N VAL A 163 7.43 2.40 12.35
CA VAL A 163 8.71 1.86 11.87
C VAL A 163 9.55 1.35 13.02
N ALA A 164 10.01 0.10 12.93
CA ALA A 164 10.94 -0.47 13.91
C ALA A 164 12.27 0.30 13.93
N GLY A 165 12.89 0.44 15.10
CA GLY A 165 14.21 1.06 15.21
C GLY A 165 15.27 0.43 14.30
N PRO A 166 15.44 -0.91 14.28
CA PRO A 166 16.37 -1.55 13.35
C PRO A 166 15.96 -1.43 11.87
N MET A 167 14.66 -1.29 11.54
CA MET A 167 14.21 -1.00 10.18
C MET A 167 14.64 0.40 9.74
N LEU A 168 14.53 1.39 10.62
CA LEU A 168 14.97 2.76 10.31
C LEU A 168 16.47 2.82 10.03
N LEU A 169 17.29 2.06 10.78
CA LEU A 169 18.71 1.93 10.47
C LEU A 169 18.96 1.23 9.13
N ALA A 170 18.23 0.16 8.83
CA ALA A 170 18.33 -0.54 7.55
C ALA A 170 17.92 0.36 6.37
N ILE A 171 16.88 1.19 6.53
CA ILE A 171 16.46 2.21 5.56
C ILE A 171 17.63 3.14 5.22
N HIS A 172 18.28 3.72 6.22
CA HIS A 172 19.39 4.64 5.98
C HIS A 172 20.61 3.94 5.37
N GLN A 173 20.93 2.72 5.78
CA GLN A 173 21.98 1.90 5.13
C GLN A 173 21.65 1.64 3.65
N LEU A 174 20.39 1.35 3.33
CA LEU A 174 19.97 1.09 1.95
C LEU A 174 20.00 2.35 1.10
N ILE A 175 19.60 3.51 1.66
CA ILE A 175 19.71 4.82 1.01
C ILE A 175 21.16 5.08 0.57
N ASP A 176 22.11 4.85 1.46
CA ASP A 176 23.53 5.06 1.19
C ASP A 176 24.06 4.02 0.20
N ALA A 177 23.73 2.74 0.36
CA ALA A 177 24.20 1.65 -0.50
C ALA A 177 23.74 1.81 -1.95
N LEU A 178 22.49 2.21 -2.17
CA LEU A 178 21.91 2.40 -3.50
C LEU A 178 22.07 3.83 -4.03
N GLY A 179 22.54 4.77 -3.19
CA GLY A 179 22.63 6.18 -3.54
C GLY A 179 21.26 6.73 -3.94
N ILE A 180 20.22 6.44 -3.13
CA ILE A 180 18.85 6.92 -3.38
C ILE A 180 18.86 8.45 -3.37
N TYR A 181 18.23 9.05 -4.37
CA TYR A 181 18.21 10.49 -4.52
C TYR A 181 17.36 11.13 -3.43
N LYS A 182 17.95 12.07 -2.70
CA LYS A 182 17.33 12.76 -1.57
C LYS A 182 16.44 13.91 -2.03
N GLU A 183 15.40 14.18 -1.28
CA GLU A 183 14.63 15.40 -1.45
C GLU A 183 15.34 16.61 -0.81
N GLN A 184 14.83 17.81 -1.08
CA GLN A 184 15.29 19.01 -0.37
C GLN A 184 14.96 18.86 1.13
N PRO A 185 15.90 19.25 2.03
CA PRO A 185 15.67 19.15 3.47
C PRO A 185 14.39 19.87 3.91
N LEU A 186 13.63 19.24 4.79
CA LEU A 186 12.47 19.84 5.42
C LEU A 186 12.93 20.79 6.56
N GLU A 187 12.12 21.80 6.84
CA GLU A 187 12.34 22.70 7.97
C GLU A 187 11.96 22.00 9.30
N LEU A 188 12.71 20.98 9.65
CA LEU A 188 12.59 20.21 10.89
C LEU A 188 13.95 20.18 11.60
N ASN A 189 13.95 20.34 12.91
CA ASN A 189 15.18 20.33 13.73
C ASN A 189 15.64 18.89 14.05
N LEU A 190 15.76 18.04 13.02
CA LEU A 190 16.22 16.65 13.19
C LEU A 190 17.72 16.62 13.52
N PRO A 191 18.14 15.79 14.48
CA PRO A 191 19.54 15.45 14.66
C PRO A 191 20.17 14.89 13.39
N ALA A 192 21.43 15.22 13.12
CA ALA A 192 22.12 14.67 11.94
C ALA A 192 22.44 13.17 12.08
N ASP A 193 22.68 12.69 13.30
CA ASP A 193 22.89 11.26 13.56
C ASP A 193 21.56 10.53 13.68
N ILE A 194 21.36 9.53 12.81
CA ILE A 194 20.17 8.69 12.83
C ILE A 194 19.99 7.96 14.17
N ASN A 195 21.07 7.62 14.88
CA ASN A 195 20.97 6.99 16.18
C ASN A 195 20.31 7.89 17.23
N GLU A 196 20.47 9.21 17.13
CA GLU A 196 19.79 10.17 18.01
C GLU A 196 18.31 10.32 17.66
N GLN A 197 17.93 10.02 16.43
CA GLN A 197 16.54 10.06 15.97
C GLN A 197 15.75 8.83 16.41
N LEU A 198 16.42 7.67 16.65
CA LEU A 198 15.74 6.41 17.01
C LEU A 198 14.85 6.59 18.24
N PHE A 199 13.57 6.22 18.11
CA PHE A 199 12.52 6.34 19.13
C PHE A 199 12.20 7.78 19.57
N ASN A 200 12.71 8.80 18.84
CA ASN A 200 12.55 10.20 19.20
C ASN A 200 11.90 11.07 18.12
N ARG A 201 11.63 10.55 16.92
CA ARG A 201 11.16 11.34 15.78
C ARG A 201 9.84 12.08 16.04
N HIS A 202 8.94 11.50 16.84
CA HIS A 202 7.68 12.14 17.23
C HIS A 202 7.85 13.49 17.95
N HIS A 203 9.04 13.79 18.50
CA HIS A 203 9.35 15.08 19.11
C HIS A 203 9.63 16.16 18.07
N TYR A 204 10.09 15.79 16.88
CA TYR A 204 10.47 16.69 15.79
C TYR A 204 9.38 16.89 14.75
N LEU A 205 8.36 16.02 14.74
CA LEU A 205 7.23 16.13 13.82
C LEU A 205 6.39 17.38 14.14
N PRO A 206 5.78 18.01 13.10
CA PRO A 206 4.98 19.22 13.29
C PRO A 206 3.79 19.02 14.24
N LYS A 207 3.44 20.12 14.91
CA LYS A 207 2.33 20.18 15.87
C LYS A 207 1.54 21.46 15.65
N THR A 208 0.24 21.43 15.91
CA THR A 208 -0.59 22.63 15.96
C THR A 208 -0.44 23.27 17.34
N PRO A 209 0.00 24.54 17.44
CA PRO A 209 0.09 25.24 18.71
C PRO A 209 -1.28 25.35 19.38
N TRP A 210 -1.33 25.04 20.67
CA TRP A 210 -2.51 25.15 21.53
C TRP A 210 -3.32 26.44 21.34
N GLN A 211 -2.66 27.59 21.22
CA GLN A 211 -3.32 28.90 21.13
C GLN A 211 -4.22 29.06 19.89
N LYS A 212 -4.03 28.28 18.85
CA LYS A 212 -4.87 28.30 17.63
C LYS A 212 -6.17 27.50 17.79
N ARG A 213 -6.29 26.65 18.81
CA ARG A 213 -7.42 25.76 19.06
C ARG A 213 -8.45 26.24 20.07
N SER A 214 -8.22 27.37 20.75
CA SER A 214 -8.96 27.81 21.94
C SER A 214 -10.46 28.11 21.76
N LYS A 215 -11.09 27.71 20.65
CA LYS A 215 -12.53 27.88 20.45
C LYS A 215 -13.40 26.71 20.94
N LEU A 216 -12.81 25.63 21.47
CA LEU A 216 -13.56 24.44 21.92
C LEU A 216 -13.13 23.98 23.32
N GLY A 217 -13.95 24.23 24.27
CA GLY A 217 -13.99 24.20 25.72
C GLY A 217 -13.29 23.11 26.54
N VAL A 218 -12.91 21.95 26.06
CA VAL A 218 -12.37 20.85 26.88
C VAL A 218 -10.83 20.83 26.94
N GLY A 219 -10.15 21.28 25.87
CA GLY A 219 -8.68 21.38 25.82
C GLY A 219 -8.07 22.49 26.68
N TYR A 220 -8.88 23.39 27.26
CA TYR A 220 -8.44 24.54 28.04
C TYR A 220 -7.60 24.19 29.26
N TRP A 221 -7.79 23.01 29.83
CA TRP A 221 -7.11 22.58 31.06
C TRP A 221 -5.73 21.95 30.84
N LEU A 222 -5.41 21.44 29.64
CA LEU A 222 -4.22 20.63 29.43
C LEU A 222 -3.06 21.35 28.71
N LYS A 223 -3.26 22.56 28.15
CA LYS A 223 -2.24 23.42 27.51
C LYS A 223 -1.16 22.63 26.72
N LYS A 224 -1.56 21.68 25.88
CA LYS A 224 -0.62 20.85 25.14
C LYS A 224 -0.80 21.05 23.64
N ASP A 225 0.32 21.22 22.94
CA ASP A 225 0.34 21.21 21.47
C ASP A 225 -0.17 19.87 20.94
N GLU A 226 -0.92 19.89 19.85
CA GLU A 226 -1.46 18.68 19.27
C GLU A 226 -0.61 18.23 18.09
N PRO A 227 -0.13 16.96 18.11
CA PRO A 227 0.65 16.43 17.01
C PRO A 227 -0.21 16.33 15.75
N HIS A 228 0.38 16.61 14.57
CA HIS A 228 -0.25 16.36 13.28
C HIS A 228 -0.26 14.86 12.95
N PHE A 229 0.75 14.14 13.43
CA PHE A 229 0.91 12.70 13.28
C PHE A 229 0.52 12.04 14.59
N SER A 230 -0.70 11.51 14.65
CA SER A 230 -1.39 11.07 15.86
C SER A 230 -1.04 9.66 16.31
N SER A 231 -0.42 8.87 15.44
CA SER A 231 -0.02 7.49 15.76
C SER A 231 0.71 7.41 17.09
N VAL A 232 0.23 6.55 17.99
CA VAL A 232 0.90 6.26 19.27
C VAL A 232 2.29 5.63 19.07
N LYS A 233 2.60 5.18 17.86
CA LYS A 233 3.86 4.56 17.48
C LYS A 233 4.73 5.45 16.58
N ALA A 234 4.39 6.72 16.41
CA ALA A 234 5.09 7.68 15.56
C ALA A 234 6.55 7.99 15.97
N HIS A 235 7.08 7.27 16.96
CA HIS A 235 8.42 7.52 17.48
C HIS A 235 9.55 7.26 16.47
N ASN A 236 9.28 6.52 15.39
CA ASN A 236 10.19 6.32 14.25
C ASN A 236 9.52 6.62 12.90
N HIS A 237 8.47 7.43 12.88
CA HIS A 237 7.74 7.81 11.66
C HIS A 237 8.69 8.25 10.54
N LEU A 238 8.44 7.81 9.30
CA LEU A 238 9.20 8.27 8.14
C LEU A 238 8.93 9.74 7.84
N ILE A 239 9.93 10.41 7.33
CA ILE A 239 9.89 11.86 7.08
C ILE A 239 10.26 12.16 5.64
N HIS A 240 11.42 11.70 5.19
CA HIS A 240 11.95 12.03 3.89
C HIS A 240 11.54 11.04 2.81
N PHE A 241 11.36 11.52 1.59
CA PHE A 241 10.95 10.70 0.44
C PHE A 241 11.82 9.46 0.22
N GLU A 242 13.14 9.63 0.32
CA GLU A 242 14.10 8.52 0.18
C GLU A 242 13.90 7.41 1.22
N GLU A 243 13.37 7.74 2.40
CA GLU A 243 13.07 6.76 3.44
C GLU A 243 11.88 5.87 3.06
N PHE A 244 10.83 6.46 2.49
CA PHE A 244 9.68 5.71 1.98
C PHE A 244 10.11 4.77 0.84
N ILE A 245 10.94 5.24 -0.11
CA ILE A 245 11.47 4.40 -1.19
C ILE A 245 12.23 3.20 -0.63
N ALA A 246 13.10 3.42 0.34
CA ALA A 246 13.88 2.33 0.97
C ALA A 246 12.98 1.38 1.76
N LEU A 247 11.95 1.88 2.46
CA LEU A 247 10.96 1.06 3.15
C LEU A 247 10.23 0.13 2.18
N TYR A 248 9.77 0.63 1.03
CA TYR A 248 9.12 -0.21 0.02
C TYR A 248 10.03 -1.32 -0.50
N LEU A 249 11.31 -1.01 -0.79
CA LEU A 249 12.27 -2.02 -1.21
C LEU A 249 12.48 -3.09 -0.14
N LEU A 250 12.64 -2.72 1.13
CA LEU A 250 12.81 -3.68 2.23
C LEU A 250 11.53 -4.50 2.48
N ASN A 251 10.35 -4.00 2.12
CA ASN A 251 9.11 -4.76 2.26
C ASN A 251 8.83 -5.72 1.10
N PHE A 252 9.36 -5.45 -0.09
CA PHE A 252 9.04 -6.22 -1.29
C PHE A 252 10.21 -7.00 -1.88
N SER A 253 11.43 -6.90 -1.30
CA SER A 253 12.62 -7.49 -1.88
C SER A 253 13.52 -8.20 -0.87
N ALA A 254 13.84 -9.47 -1.14
CA ALA A 254 14.87 -10.20 -0.45
C ALA A 254 16.30 -9.69 -0.79
N ALA A 255 16.50 -9.21 -2.02
CA ALA A 255 17.79 -8.69 -2.48
C ALA A 255 18.17 -7.39 -1.76
N ALA A 256 17.20 -6.52 -1.44
CA ALA A 256 17.44 -5.30 -0.68
C ALA A 256 18.04 -5.58 0.71
N TRP A 257 17.61 -6.67 1.37
CA TRP A 257 18.15 -7.07 2.66
C TRP A 257 19.61 -7.55 2.60
N GLN A 258 20.11 -7.93 1.42
CA GLN A 258 21.53 -8.26 1.22
C GLN A 258 22.42 -7.01 1.16
N CYS A 259 21.82 -5.84 0.93
CA CYS A 259 22.53 -4.56 0.87
C CYS A 259 22.68 -3.88 2.24
N VAL A 260 22.10 -4.45 3.31
CA VAL A 260 22.10 -3.87 4.66
C VAL A 260 22.58 -4.88 5.72
N ASP A 261 23.17 -4.36 6.78
CA ASP A 261 23.65 -5.19 7.90
C ASP A 261 22.79 -5.03 9.16
N ILE A 262 21.59 -5.61 9.11
CA ILE A 262 20.68 -5.59 10.26
C ILE A 262 21.19 -6.43 11.43
N LYS A 263 21.96 -7.51 11.17
CA LYS A 263 22.42 -8.44 12.21
C LYS A 263 23.35 -7.77 13.21
N ASN A 264 24.23 -6.90 12.72
CA ASN A 264 25.19 -6.15 13.50
C ASN A 264 24.69 -4.77 13.94
N SER A 265 23.43 -4.40 13.65
CA SER A 265 22.84 -3.16 14.14
C SER A 265 22.58 -3.22 15.66
N HIS A 266 22.81 -2.11 16.35
CA HIS A 266 22.64 -1.99 17.80
C HIS A 266 22.05 -0.64 18.16
N TYR A 267 21.23 -0.61 19.22
CA TYR A 267 20.76 0.63 19.82
C TYR A 267 21.83 1.18 20.79
N THR A 268 22.26 2.41 20.58
CA THR A 268 23.44 2.98 21.28
C THR A 268 23.09 4.01 22.36
N GLN A 269 21.83 4.43 22.49
CA GLN A 269 21.42 5.58 23.33
C GLN A 269 21.17 5.24 24.82
N GLY A 270 21.53 4.04 25.28
CA GLY A 270 21.57 3.69 26.72
C GLY A 270 20.22 3.51 27.43
N ASN A 271 19.08 3.58 26.73
CA ASN A 271 17.76 3.32 27.31
C ASN A 271 17.46 1.80 27.23
N GLU A 272 17.43 1.13 28.39
CA GLU A 272 17.23 -0.32 28.50
C GLU A 272 15.89 -0.79 27.91
N LYS A 273 14.80 -0.02 28.10
CA LYS A 273 13.49 -0.31 27.52
C LYS A 273 13.55 -0.31 26.00
N ASN A 274 14.09 0.76 25.41
CA ASN A 274 14.22 0.88 23.95
C ASN A 274 15.18 -0.18 23.39
N ASN A 275 16.23 -0.53 24.11
CA ASN A 275 17.13 -1.62 23.70
C ASN A 275 16.41 -2.98 23.65
N THR A 276 15.55 -3.26 24.63
CA THR A 276 14.73 -4.48 24.64
C THR A 276 13.77 -4.51 23.44
N ILE A 277 13.08 -3.40 23.15
CA ILE A 277 12.19 -3.26 21.99
C ILE A 277 12.99 -3.46 20.70
N PHE A 278 14.09 -2.73 20.53
CA PHE A 278 14.96 -2.82 19.35
C PHE A 278 15.40 -4.26 19.06
N ASN A 279 15.80 -5.02 20.07
CA ASN A 279 16.23 -6.41 19.89
C ASN A 279 15.07 -7.35 19.51
N ALA A 280 13.89 -7.14 20.05
CA ALA A 280 12.70 -7.89 19.68
C ALA A 280 12.29 -7.61 18.22
N GLU A 281 12.24 -6.34 17.82
CA GLU A 281 11.97 -5.91 16.46
C GLU A 281 13.01 -6.43 15.47
N LYS A 282 14.29 -6.38 15.83
CA LYS A 282 15.39 -6.91 15.01
C LYS A 282 15.20 -8.40 14.71
N LYS A 283 14.82 -9.19 15.73
CA LYS A 283 14.55 -10.63 15.55
C LYS A 283 13.39 -10.84 14.58
N ALA A 284 12.29 -10.09 14.73
CA ALA A 284 11.13 -10.20 13.86
C ALA A 284 11.47 -9.83 12.40
N LEU A 285 12.28 -8.78 12.18
CA LEU A 285 12.72 -8.36 10.86
C LEU A 285 13.66 -9.37 10.19
N ILE A 286 14.56 -10.01 10.93
CA ILE A 286 15.41 -11.08 10.40
C ILE A 286 14.55 -12.27 9.93
N ASP A 287 13.51 -12.61 10.69
CA ASP A 287 12.59 -13.68 10.28
C ASP A 287 11.70 -13.27 9.11
N TYR A 288 11.25 -12.02 9.06
CA TYR A 288 10.53 -11.45 7.94
C TYR A 288 11.33 -11.51 6.63
N ALA A 289 12.58 -11.07 6.66
CA ALA A 289 13.46 -11.05 5.48
C ALA A 289 13.67 -12.46 4.88
N LYS A 290 13.70 -13.53 5.70
CA LYS A 290 13.79 -14.92 5.22
C LYS A 290 12.58 -15.35 4.39
N GLY A 291 11.39 -14.81 4.66
CA GLY A 291 10.16 -15.13 3.96
C GLY A 291 10.02 -14.47 2.60
N LEU A 292 10.77 -13.39 2.34
CA LEU A 292 10.56 -12.55 1.15
C LEU A 292 10.78 -13.28 -0.17
N ASN A 293 11.70 -14.24 -0.25
CA ASN A 293 11.87 -15.04 -1.48
C ASN A 293 10.56 -15.77 -1.88
N SER A 294 9.81 -16.27 -0.89
CA SER A 294 8.51 -16.91 -1.16
C SER A 294 7.46 -15.89 -1.59
N VAL A 295 7.47 -14.70 -1.00
CA VAL A 295 6.56 -13.60 -1.37
C VAL A 295 6.85 -13.09 -2.77
N GLU A 296 8.11 -12.87 -3.14
CA GLU A 296 8.50 -12.47 -4.50
C GLU A 296 8.11 -13.53 -5.52
N ARG A 297 8.25 -14.82 -5.17
CA ARG A 297 7.78 -15.92 -6.03
C ARG A 297 6.28 -15.85 -6.27
N LEU A 298 5.48 -15.55 -5.25
CA LEU A 298 4.04 -15.36 -5.40
C LEU A 298 3.75 -14.19 -6.35
N PHE A 299 4.39 -13.05 -6.15
CA PHE A 299 4.22 -11.86 -6.98
C PHE A 299 4.66 -12.06 -8.44
N ALA A 300 5.64 -12.91 -8.69
CA ALA A 300 6.09 -13.23 -10.04
C ALA A 300 5.13 -14.14 -10.81
N ASN A 301 4.19 -14.81 -10.15
CA ASN A 301 3.33 -15.83 -10.74
C ASN A 301 1.82 -15.56 -10.59
N VAL A 302 1.43 -14.49 -9.92
CA VAL A 302 0.02 -14.12 -9.71
C VAL A 302 -0.13 -12.62 -9.95
N SER A 303 -1.13 -12.24 -10.76
CA SER A 303 -1.47 -10.82 -10.91
C SER A 303 -1.76 -10.21 -9.55
N THR A 304 -0.99 -9.20 -9.16
CA THR A 304 -1.04 -8.59 -7.82
C THR A 304 -1.40 -7.12 -7.93
N LEU A 305 -2.54 -6.75 -7.37
CA LEU A 305 -3.04 -5.38 -7.33
C LEU A 305 -3.19 -4.92 -5.89
N MET A 306 -2.96 -3.65 -5.65
CA MET A 306 -2.84 -3.09 -4.31
C MET A 306 -3.66 -1.80 -4.18
N MET A 307 -4.08 -1.49 -2.97
CA MET A 307 -4.67 -0.21 -2.61
C MET A 307 -4.03 0.22 -1.29
N PHE A 308 -3.85 1.53 -1.09
CA PHE A 308 -3.41 2.08 0.17
C PHE A 308 -4.49 1.98 1.24
N ASP A 309 -4.05 2.00 2.49
CA ASP A 309 -4.82 2.49 3.62
C ASP A 309 -3.99 3.55 4.36
N ASP A 310 -4.30 3.88 5.61
CA ASP A 310 -3.64 5.00 6.29
C ASP A 310 -2.16 4.73 6.59
N HIS A 311 -1.79 3.59 7.14
CA HIS A 311 -0.41 3.27 7.50
C HIS A 311 0.59 3.28 6.33
N ASP A 312 0.12 3.14 5.09
CA ASP A 312 0.98 3.35 3.91
C ASP A 312 1.52 4.81 3.84
N VAL A 313 0.85 5.74 4.53
CA VAL A 313 1.22 7.17 4.63
C VAL A 313 1.39 7.59 6.07
N THR A 314 0.34 7.55 6.88
CA THR A 314 0.32 7.78 8.34
C THR A 314 -1.03 7.38 8.93
N ASP A 315 -1.02 6.82 10.14
CA ASP A 315 -2.21 6.57 10.96
C ASP A 315 -3.15 7.80 11.01
N ASP A 316 -4.47 7.58 11.01
CA ASP A 316 -5.50 8.63 10.96
C ASP A 316 -5.51 9.50 9.68
N TRP A 317 -4.86 9.11 8.60
CA TRP A 317 -4.77 9.89 7.37
C TRP A 317 -6.16 10.31 6.85
N ASN A 318 -6.41 11.64 6.82
CA ASN A 318 -7.67 12.26 6.42
C ASN A 318 -8.90 11.86 7.26
N LEU A 319 -8.71 11.40 8.50
CA LEU A 319 -9.83 10.97 9.35
C LEU A 319 -10.85 12.08 9.61
N THR A 320 -10.38 13.33 9.83
CA THR A 320 -11.26 14.47 10.08
C THR A 320 -10.88 15.66 9.19
N ALA A 321 -11.86 16.52 8.86
CA ALA A 321 -11.63 17.77 8.13
C ALA A 321 -10.66 18.71 8.86
N GLY A 322 -10.67 18.68 10.21
CA GLY A 322 -9.74 19.48 11.03
C GLY A 322 -8.30 19.00 10.90
N TRP A 323 -8.08 17.69 10.84
CA TRP A 323 -6.77 17.10 10.57
C TRP A 323 -6.26 17.49 9.19
N GLU A 324 -7.05 17.32 8.14
CA GLU A 324 -6.69 17.73 6.78
C GLU A 324 -6.30 19.22 6.70
N GLN A 325 -7.05 20.09 7.38
CA GLN A 325 -6.76 21.51 7.43
C GLN A 325 -5.41 21.79 8.09
N ALA A 326 -5.10 21.13 9.21
CA ALA A 326 -3.84 21.27 9.92
C ALA A 326 -2.66 20.83 9.07
N ILE A 327 -2.75 19.68 8.40
CA ILE A 327 -1.74 19.17 7.47
C ILE A 327 -1.51 20.15 6.32
N ASN A 328 -2.58 20.60 5.65
CA ASN A 328 -2.47 21.48 4.49
C ASN A 328 -1.92 22.89 4.82
N GLN A 329 -2.06 23.34 6.07
CA GLN A 329 -1.52 24.62 6.55
C GLN A 329 -0.03 24.54 6.95
N ASN A 330 0.52 23.34 7.11
CA ASN A 330 1.93 23.15 7.48
C ASN A 330 2.72 22.53 6.33
N PRO A 331 3.69 23.25 5.73
CA PRO A 331 4.43 22.76 4.56
C PRO A 331 5.19 21.45 4.81
N SER A 332 5.79 21.28 6.00
CA SER A 332 6.51 20.05 6.34
C SER A 332 5.58 18.87 6.49
N SER A 333 4.43 19.04 7.16
CA SER A 333 3.43 17.98 7.27
C SER A 333 2.87 17.56 5.91
N LYS A 334 2.51 18.56 5.09
CA LYS A 334 2.03 18.30 3.73
C LYS A 334 3.07 17.55 2.90
N ARG A 335 4.36 17.90 3.04
CA ARG A 335 5.44 17.21 2.32
C ARG A 335 5.55 15.75 2.77
N ILE A 336 5.51 15.45 4.06
CA ILE A 336 5.57 14.08 4.59
C ILE A 336 4.42 13.23 4.02
N ILE A 337 3.19 13.75 4.04
CA ILE A 337 2.03 13.05 3.46
C ILE A 337 2.22 12.82 1.96
N ASN A 338 2.65 13.83 1.21
CA ASN A 338 2.91 13.68 -0.21
C ASN A 338 4.07 12.71 -0.50
N ASN A 339 5.08 12.59 0.36
CA ASN A 339 6.15 11.60 0.24
C ASN A 339 5.59 10.17 0.32
N GLY A 340 4.69 9.90 1.26
CA GLY A 340 3.97 8.63 1.36
C GLY A 340 3.15 8.36 0.09
N LEU A 341 2.35 9.33 -0.35
CA LEU A 341 1.49 9.17 -1.52
C LEU A 341 2.27 8.99 -2.84
N ILE A 342 3.38 9.71 -3.04
CA ILE A 342 4.28 9.49 -4.19
C ILE A 342 4.85 8.08 -4.16
N SER A 343 5.29 7.62 -2.99
CA SER A 343 5.91 6.31 -2.85
C SER A 343 4.89 5.18 -3.07
N TYR A 344 3.67 5.32 -2.55
CA TYR A 344 2.56 4.45 -2.91
C TYR A 344 2.34 4.42 -4.43
N TRP A 345 2.23 5.59 -5.07
CA TRP A 345 2.04 5.67 -6.51
C TRP A 345 3.13 4.91 -7.27
N LEU A 346 4.42 5.07 -6.91
CA LEU A 346 5.54 4.41 -7.55
C LEU A 346 5.51 2.88 -7.38
N PHE A 347 5.25 2.39 -6.18
CA PHE A 347 5.41 0.96 -5.87
C PHE A 347 4.12 0.15 -5.97
N GLN A 348 2.98 0.80 -5.77
CA GLN A 348 1.67 0.15 -5.80
C GLN A 348 0.78 0.70 -6.93
N GLY A 349 0.52 2.00 -6.97
CA GLY A 349 -0.46 2.63 -7.85
C GLY A 349 -0.15 2.47 -9.34
N LEU A 350 1.09 2.72 -9.78
CA LEU A 350 1.49 2.56 -11.19
C LEU A 350 1.23 1.15 -11.71
N GLY A 351 1.49 0.14 -10.90
CA GLY A 351 1.25 -1.25 -11.30
C GLY A 351 -0.23 -1.61 -11.43
N ASN A 352 -1.11 -0.91 -10.74
CA ASN A 352 -2.55 -1.16 -10.80
C ASN A 352 -3.18 -0.70 -12.13
N ASP A 353 -2.67 0.39 -12.72
CA ASP A 353 -3.29 1.01 -13.90
C ASP A 353 -2.26 1.69 -14.82
N ALA A 354 -1.08 1.11 -14.94
CA ALA A 354 0.03 1.65 -15.76
C ALA A 354 -0.35 1.84 -17.23
N LEU A 355 -1.34 1.09 -17.72
CA LEU A 355 -1.83 1.17 -19.10
C LEU A 355 -2.67 2.41 -19.37
N HIS A 356 -3.19 3.08 -18.34
CA HIS A 356 -4.20 4.12 -18.49
C HIS A 356 -3.82 5.42 -17.76
N LYS A 357 -4.33 5.62 -16.53
CA LYS A 357 -4.36 6.95 -15.90
C LYS A 357 -3.17 7.22 -14.98
N THR A 358 -2.70 6.22 -14.22
CA THR A 358 -1.62 6.41 -13.25
C THR A 358 -0.29 6.74 -13.91
N GLY A 359 -0.09 6.32 -15.16
CA GLY A 359 1.09 6.66 -15.96
C GLY A 359 1.19 8.14 -16.35
N ALA A 360 0.10 8.88 -16.32
CA ALA A 360 0.08 10.30 -16.72
C ALA A 360 0.98 11.20 -15.85
N LEU A 361 1.25 10.81 -14.59
CA LEU A 361 2.10 11.57 -13.67
C LEU A 361 3.61 11.33 -13.86
N ILE A 362 4.02 10.38 -14.69
CA ILE A 362 5.43 9.94 -14.81
C ILE A 362 6.34 11.07 -15.26
N ASP A 363 5.94 11.82 -16.27
CA ASP A 363 6.78 12.87 -16.86
C ASP A 363 6.92 14.06 -15.91
N ASP A 364 5.84 14.48 -15.26
CA ASP A 364 5.87 15.54 -14.24
C ASP A 364 6.75 15.13 -13.05
N PHE A 365 6.65 13.87 -12.62
CA PHE A 365 7.51 13.33 -11.58
C PHE A 365 8.98 13.37 -11.98
N LYS A 366 9.33 12.89 -13.19
CA LYS A 366 10.72 12.91 -13.68
C LYS A 366 11.30 14.32 -13.75
N GLN A 367 10.48 15.33 -14.10
CA GLN A 367 10.87 16.74 -14.15
C GLN A 367 11.11 17.32 -12.75
N SER A 368 10.61 16.70 -11.69
CA SER A 368 10.84 17.14 -10.31
C SER A 368 12.27 16.89 -9.81
N ARG A 369 13.10 16.17 -10.58
CA ARG A 369 14.50 15.93 -10.25
C ARG A 369 15.38 16.99 -10.90
N ASN A 370 16.17 17.71 -10.09
CA ASN A 370 17.09 18.72 -10.57
C ASN A 370 18.40 18.12 -11.13
N ALA A 371 19.27 18.98 -11.71
CA ALA A 371 20.56 18.58 -12.27
C ALA A 371 21.53 17.95 -11.24
N ASN A 372 21.35 18.24 -9.96
CA ASN A 372 22.16 17.69 -8.85
C ASN A 372 21.58 16.37 -8.30
N ASN A 373 20.62 15.77 -8.99
CA ASN A 373 19.92 14.56 -8.56
C ASN A 373 19.20 14.69 -7.21
N SER A 374 18.70 15.88 -6.88
CA SER A 374 17.83 16.11 -5.72
C SER A 374 16.40 16.37 -6.17
N TRP A 375 15.44 15.83 -5.42
CA TRP A 375 14.02 16.00 -5.71
C TRP A 375 13.49 17.34 -5.24
N GLN A 376 12.70 18.01 -6.09
CA GLN A 376 12.04 19.29 -5.85
C GLN A 376 10.55 19.16 -6.21
N PHE A 377 9.75 18.63 -5.30
CA PHE A 377 8.37 18.24 -5.57
C PHE A 377 7.35 19.37 -5.62
N LYS A 378 7.75 20.63 -5.33
CA LYS A 378 6.82 21.77 -5.28
C LYS A 378 5.92 21.90 -6.52
N ALA A 379 6.46 21.64 -7.71
CA ALA A 379 5.69 21.66 -8.96
C ALA A 379 4.82 20.41 -9.12
N PHE A 380 5.30 19.26 -8.66
CA PHE A 380 4.60 17.98 -8.73
C PHE A 380 3.48 17.82 -7.70
N ASP A 381 3.55 18.55 -6.59
CA ASP A 381 2.54 18.49 -5.53
C ASP A 381 1.14 18.83 -6.04
N LYS A 382 1.02 19.75 -6.99
CA LYS A 382 -0.29 20.11 -7.55
C LYS A 382 -0.91 18.97 -8.36
N PRO A 383 -0.28 18.45 -9.44
CA PRO A 383 -0.85 17.34 -10.19
C PRO A 383 -1.06 16.07 -9.33
N LEU A 384 -0.21 15.81 -8.33
CA LEU A 384 -0.41 14.70 -7.40
C LEU A 384 -1.68 14.86 -6.57
N ASN A 385 -1.89 16.04 -5.96
CA ASN A 385 -3.05 16.29 -5.10
C ASN A 385 -4.36 16.47 -5.87
N GLU A 386 -4.30 16.78 -7.16
CA GLU A 386 -5.45 16.86 -8.09
C GLU A 386 -5.71 15.52 -8.79
N PHE A 387 -4.85 14.51 -8.57
CA PHE A 387 -5.03 13.20 -9.19
C PHE A 387 -6.17 12.42 -8.54
N ASN A 388 -7.19 12.08 -9.34
CA ASN A 388 -8.47 11.56 -8.87
C ASN A 388 -8.72 10.09 -9.24
N TYR A 389 -7.69 9.35 -9.68
CA TYR A 389 -7.85 8.01 -10.24
C TYR A 389 -7.07 6.96 -9.45
N TRP A 390 -7.13 7.03 -8.12
CA TRP A 390 -6.54 6.01 -7.25
C TRP A 390 -7.37 4.74 -7.21
N HIS A 391 -8.72 4.88 -7.22
CA HIS A 391 -9.63 3.76 -7.40
C HIS A 391 -9.47 3.15 -8.79
N TYR A 392 -9.71 1.86 -8.92
CA TYR A 392 -9.64 1.16 -10.19
C TYR A 392 -10.64 0.02 -10.27
N GLU A 393 -10.92 -0.42 -11.49
CA GLU A 393 -11.83 -1.50 -11.79
C GLU A 393 -11.17 -2.55 -12.68
N LEU A 394 -11.61 -3.81 -12.53
CA LEU A 394 -11.27 -4.89 -13.44
C LEU A 394 -12.53 -5.36 -14.14
N THR A 395 -12.45 -5.46 -15.47
CA THR A 395 -13.53 -5.94 -16.33
C THR A 395 -13.64 -7.47 -16.35
N THR A 396 -13.44 -8.08 -15.19
CA THR A 396 -13.51 -9.52 -14.98
C THR A 396 -14.95 -9.99 -14.75
N THR A 397 -15.16 -11.30 -14.67
CA THR A 397 -16.42 -11.90 -14.24
C THR A 397 -16.20 -12.67 -12.94
N PRO A 398 -16.78 -12.27 -11.77
CA PRO A 398 -17.47 -10.99 -11.53
C PRO A 398 -16.58 -9.75 -11.75
N LYS A 399 -17.20 -8.58 -12.02
CA LYS A 399 -16.50 -7.29 -12.03
C LYS A 399 -15.90 -7.02 -10.65
N VAL A 400 -14.68 -6.47 -10.61
CA VAL A 400 -14.02 -6.04 -9.37
C VAL A 400 -13.92 -4.53 -9.36
N VAL A 401 -14.33 -3.90 -8.26
CA VAL A 401 -14.22 -2.45 -8.01
C VAL A 401 -13.41 -2.25 -6.74
N VAL A 402 -12.28 -1.54 -6.85
CA VAL A 402 -11.38 -1.26 -5.71
C VAL A 402 -11.48 0.21 -5.35
N LEU A 403 -11.86 0.48 -4.10
CA LEU A 403 -12.19 1.81 -3.62
C LEU A 403 -10.97 2.52 -3.00
N ASP A 404 -10.85 3.81 -3.32
CA ASP A 404 -10.01 4.75 -2.59
C ASP A 404 -10.82 5.37 -1.46
N THR A 405 -10.57 4.97 -0.24
CA THR A 405 -11.27 5.44 0.97
C THR A 405 -10.54 6.56 1.71
N ARG A 406 -9.44 7.10 1.13
CA ARG A 406 -8.56 8.06 1.81
C ARG A 406 -8.54 9.45 1.18
N THR A 407 -8.47 9.57 -0.16
CA THR A 407 -8.23 10.87 -0.78
C THR A 407 -9.51 11.65 -1.09
N HIS A 408 -10.67 10.99 -1.11
CA HIS A 408 -11.98 11.57 -1.41
C HIS A 408 -12.99 11.36 -0.28
N ARG A 409 -12.63 11.79 0.92
CA ARG A 409 -13.52 11.66 2.08
C ARG A 409 -14.62 12.73 2.08
N TRP A 410 -15.80 12.34 2.53
CA TRP A 410 -16.93 13.27 2.75
C TRP A 410 -16.73 14.04 4.05
N ARG A 411 -16.17 15.23 3.95
CA ARG A 411 -15.85 16.08 5.11
C ARG A 411 -17.11 16.43 5.91
N ASN A 412 -17.03 16.34 7.23
CA ASN A 412 -18.05 16.86 8.11
C ASN A 412 -17.85 18.39 8.26
N GLU A 413 -18.62 19.18 7.47
CA GLU A 413 -18.51 20.64 7.46
C GLU A 413 -19.17 21.29 8.67
N SER A 414 -20.07 20.59 9.37
CA SER A 414 -20.73 21.09 10.57
C SER A 414 -19.86 21.02 11.81
N ASN A 415 -18.96 20.00 11.87
CA ASN A 415 -18.01 19.80 12.95
C ASN A 415 -16.71 19.19 12.42
N PHE A 416 -15.68 19.99 12.24
CA PHE A 416 -14.39 19.58 11.69
C PHE A 416 -13.61 18.55 12.54
N ASN A 417 -14.05 18.30 13.77
CA ASN A 417 -13.45 17.30 14.65
C ASN A 417 -14.15 15.95 14.59
N GLU A 418 -15.28 15.84 13.89
CA GLU A 418 -15.95 14.57 13.68
C GLU A 418 -15.37 13.81 12.49
N PRO A 419 -15.45 12.47 12.50
CA PRO A 419 -14.97 11.65 11.40
C PRO A 419 -15.63 12.02 10.08
N SER A 420 -14.83 12.09 9.02
CA SER A 420 -15.28 12.21 7.65
C SER A 420 -15.79 10.85 7.14
N GLY A 421 -16.77 10.87 6.24
CA GLY A 421 -17.19 9.67 5.53
C GLY A 421 -16.07 9.14 4.63
N LEU A 422 -16.02 7.84 4.41
CA LEU A 422 -14.94 7.20 3.66
C LEU A 422 -14.94 7.56 2.17
N LEU A 423 -16.10 7.87 1.60
CA LEU A 423 -16.25 8.42 0.24
C LEU A 423 -17.19 9.63 0.26
N ASP A 424 -16.89 10.62 -0.57
CA ASP A 424 -17.77 11.76 -0.81
C ASP A 424 -18.96 11.39 -1.71
N TRP A 425 -19.86 12.36 -1.92
CA TRP A 425 -21.07 12.15 -2.72
C TRP A 425 -20.76 11.78 -4.16
N GLU A 426 -19.77 12.41 -4.77
CA GLU A 426 -19.37 12.21 -6.15
C GLU A 426 -18.85 10.78 -6.34
N ARG A 427 -17.96 10.33 -5.48
CA ARG A 427 -17.40 8.96 -5.54
C ARG A 427 -18.43 7.89 -5.24
N LEU A 428 -19.38 8.15 -4.34
CA LEU A 428 -20.50 7.24 -4.09
C LEU A 428 -21.44 7.15 -5.30
N THR A 429 -21.59 8.24 -6.07
CA THR A 429 -22.40 8.24 -7.29
C THR A 429 -21.68 7.49 -8.42
N GLU A 430 -20.37 7.69 -8.60
CA GLU A 430 -19.56 6.93 -9.53
C GLU A 430 -19.55 5.42 -9.20
N LEU A 431 -19.44 5.08 -7.92
CA LEU A 431 -19.59 3.69 -7.47
C LEU A 431 -20.95 3.13 -7.87
N GLU A 432 -22.04 3.86 -7.62
CA GLU A 432 -23.38 3.45 -8.01
C GLU A 432 -23.46 3.16 -9.51
N GLU A 433 -22.97 4.08 -10.36
CA GLU A 433 -22.92 3.89 -11.82
C GLU A 433 -22.10 2.65 -12.22
N SER A 434 -20.98 2.45 -11.57
CA SER A 434 -20.10 1.29 -11.80
C SER A 434 -20.77 -0.05 -11.48
N LEU A 435 -21.73 -0.06 -10.57
CA LEU A 435 -22.46 -1.27 -10.17
C LEU A 435 -23.65 -1.58 -11.11
N LEU A 436 -24.16 -0.59 -11.85
CA LEU A 436 -25.32 -0.79 -12.71
C LEU A 436 -25.09 -1.86 -13.78
N SER A 437 -26.14 -2.59 -14.14
CA SER A 437 -26.14 -3.60 -15.20
C SER A 437 -25.26 -4.83 -14.94
N HIS A 438 -24.72 -4.98 -13.73
CA HIS A 438 -23.98 -6.17 -13.32
C HIS A 438 -24.82 -7.05 -12.40
N SER A 439 -24.86 -8.35 -12.63
CA SER A 439 -25.57 -9.30 -11.75
C SER A 439 -24.79 -9.63 -10.50
N LYS A 440 -23.45 -9.62 -10.60
CA LYS A 440 -22.51 -9.96 -9.54
C LYS A 440 -21.30 -9.03 -9.57
N VAL A 441 -20.88 -8.54 -8.41
CA VAL A 441 -19.69 -7.70 -8.27
C VAL A 441 -18.89 -8.07 -7.02
N ILE A 442 -17.60 -7.76 -7.07
CA ILE A 442 -16.70 -7.77 -5.93
C ILE A 442 -16.29 -6.33 -5.67
N ILE A 443 -16.57 -5.83 -4.47
CA ILE A 443 -16.11 -4.51 -4.01
C ILE A 443 -14.96 -4.74 -3.04
N VAL A 444 -13.85 -4.06 -3.25
CA VAL A 444 -12.70 -4.07 -2.32
C VAL A 444 -12.67 -2.73 -1.62
N SER A 445 -12.85 -2.74 -0.31
CA SER A 445 -12.79 -1.56 0.55
C SER A 445 -11.70 -1.76 1.60
N PRO A 446 -10.68 -0.89 1.70
CA PRO A 446 -9.68 -0.99 2.76
C PRO A 446 -10.33 -1.18 4.13
N ALA A 447 -11.22 -0.30 4.55
CA ALA A 447 -11.98 -0.43 5.79
C ALA A 447 -13.27 -1.26 5.63
N PRO A 448 -13.72 -2.01 6.68
CA PRO A 448 -14.96 -2.80 6.64
C PRO A 448 -16.20 -1.92 6.44
N VAL A 449 -17.10 -2.35 5.54
CA VAL A 449 -18.40 -1.67 5.35
C VAL A 449 -19.33 -1.96 6.53
N PHE A 450 -19.35 -3.20 6.97
CA PHE A 450 -20.15 -3.65 8.13
C PHE A 450 -19.19 -4.08 9.22
N GLY A 451 -19.12 -3.33 10.29
CA GLY A 451 -18.26 -3.59 11.43
C GLY A 451 -18.88 -4.49 12.48
N VAL A 452 -18.10 -4.87 13.48
CA VAL A 452 -18.58 -5.63 14.64
C VAL A 452 -19.27 -4.67 15.61
N LYS A 453 -20.57 -4.83 15.81
CA LYS A 453 -21.43 -3.88 16.57
C LYS A 453 -20.93 -3.49 17.96
N SER A 454 -20.26 -4.39 18.68
CA SER A 454 -19.67 -4.08 19.98
C SER A 454 -18.49 -3.11 19.86
N ILE A 455 -17.69 -3.22 18.81
CA ILE A 455 -16.56 -2.32 18.54
C ILE A 455 -17.10 -0.97 18.06
N GLU A 456 -18.05 -0.97 17.12
CA GLU A 456 -18.72 0.27 16.66
C GLU A 456 -19.39 1.03 17.81
N ALA A 457 -20.00 0.33 18.79
CA ALA A 457 -20.60 0.97 19.97
C ALA A 457 -19.54 1.64 20.86
N ILE A 458 -18.37 1.04 21.03
CA ILE A 458 -17.25 1.63 21.77
C ILE A 458 -16.72 2.85 21.02
N GLN A 459 -16.49 2.73 19.71
CA GLN A 459 -16.04 3.84 18.85
C GLN A 459 -17.04 5.01 18.90
N ALA A 460 -18.34 4.74 18.82
CA ALA A 460 -19.38 5.75 18.94
C ALA A 460 -19.36 6.47 20.30
N ALA A 461 -19.13 5.73 21.40
CA ALA A 461 -19.03 6.33 22.72
C ALA A 461 -17.83 7.28 22.85
N PHE A 462 -16.67 6.91 22.32
CA PHE A 462 -15.48 7.79 22.29
C PHE A 462 -15.67 9.00 21.35
N ASN A 463 -16.35 8.82 20.23
CA ASN A 463 -16.69 9.93 19.32
C ASN A 463 -17.61 10.93 20.04
N MET A 464 -18.63 10.47 20.78
CA MET A 464 -19.49 11.32 21.60
C MET A 464 -18.70 12.10 22.67
N CYS A 465 -17.58 11.57 23.14
CA CYS A 465 -16.66 12.26 24.04
C CYS A 465 -15.70 13.24 23.32
N GLY A 466 -15.82 13.39 22.01
CA GLY A 466 -14.96 14.28 21.20
C GLY A 466 -13.52 13.78 21.03
N GLN A 467 -13.31 12.46 21.08
CA GLN A 467 -11.99 11.81 21.00
C GLN A 467 -11.95 10.73 19.88
N PRO A 468 -12.33 11.06 18.62
CA PRO A 468 -12.38 10.06 17.54
C PRO A 468 -11.00 9.45 17.21
N LEU A 469 -9.91 10.24 17.33
CA LEU A 469 -8.54 9.81 17.08
C LEU A 469 -7.97 8.85 18.15
N MET A 470 -8.65 8.67 19.29
CA MET A 470 -8.18 7.76 20.34
C MET A 470 -8.55 6.29 20.13
N VAL A 471 -9.52 6.02 19.27
CA VAL A 471 -10.08 4.68 19.03
C VAL A 471 -10.27 4.39 17.55
N ASP A 472 -9.61 5.19 16.71
CA ASP A 472 -9.60 5.00 15.28
C ASP A 472 -11.03 4.75 14.73
N VAL A 473 -11.86 5.82 14.73
CA VAL A 473 -13.27 5.73 14.33
C VAL A 473 -13.35 5.69 12.81
N GLU A 474 -12.74 4.68 12.21
CA GLU A 474 -12.73 4.45 10.77
C GLU A 474 -13.74 3.37 10.38
N ASN A 475 -14.98 3.77 10.17
CA ASN A 475 -15.98 2.87 9.64
C ASN A 475 -17.00 3.62 8.76
N TRP A 476 -17.59 2.91 7.83
CA TRP A 476 -18.57 3.46 6.89
C TRP A 476 -19.80 4.08 7.58
N MET A 477 -20.14 3.61 8.78
CA MET A 477 -21.32 4.07 9.52
C MET A 477 -21.04 5.32 10.39
N ALA A 478 -19.78 5.74 10.52
CA ALA A 478 -19.41 6.91 11.31
C ALA A 478 -19.94 8.24 10.73
N HIS A 479 -20.11 8.32 9.41
CA HIS A 479 -20.67 9.49 8.73
C HIS A 479 -22.04 9.14 8.14
N GLU A 480 -23.12 9.73 8.69
CA GLU A 480 -24.50 9.37 8.35
C GLU A 480 -24.83 9.52 6.86
N GLY A 481 -24.35 10.60 6.21
CA GLY A 481 -24.60 10.85 4.78
C GLY A 481 -23.98 9.77 3.89
N SER A 482 -22.71 9.41 4.13
CA SER A 482 -22.00 8.38 3.38
C SER A 482 -22.63 7.00 3.58
N ALA A 483 -22.94 6.65 4.83
CA ALA A 483 -23.60 5.41 5.18
C ALA A 483 -24.96 5.26 4.49
N LYS A 484 -25.79 6.32 4.55
CA LYS A 484 -27.12 6.31 3.95
C LYS A 484 -27.06 6.15 2.43
N LYS A 485 -26.20 6.93 1.75
CA LYS A 485 -26.05 6.85 0.29
C LYS A 485 -25.59 5.46 -0.15
N LEU A 486 -24.60 4.87 0.53
CA LEU A 486 -24.13 3.53 0.22
C LEU A 486 -25.22 2.45 0.42
N LEU A 487 -25.97 2.52 1.53
CA LEU A 487 -27.05 1.59 1.80
C LEU A 487 -28.20 1.74 0.80
N ASP A 488 -28.50 2.97 0.36
CA ASP A 488 -29.51 3.24 -0.65
C ASP A 488 -29.07 2.69 -2.03
N THR A 489 -27.79 2.80 -2.38
CA THR A 489 -27.22 2.16 -3.59
C THR A 489 -27.43 0.64 -3.55
N PHE A 490 -27.15 -0.03 -2.44
CA PHE A 490 -27.39 -1.47 -2.33
C PHE A 490 -28.87 -1.87 -2.32
N ARG A 491 -29.80 -0.93 -2.08
CA ARG A 491 -31.24 -1.19 -2.09
C ARG A 491 -31.89 -1.08 -3.45
N ARG A 492 -31.24 -0.48 -4.41
CA ARG A 492 -31.79 -0.30 -5.76
C ARG A 492 -32.00 -1.65 -6.45
N THR A 493 -32.96 -1.67 -7.37
CA THR A 493 -33.34 -2.88 -8.13
C THR A 493 -32.43 -3.13 -9.33
N ASP A 494 -31.74 -2.10 -9.79
CA ASP A 494 -30.83 -2.08 -10.94
C ASP A 494 -29.35 -2.28 -10.56
N THR A 495 -29.05 -2.44 -9.26
CA THR A 495 -27.74 -2.82 -8.72
C THR A 495 -27.62 -4.35 -8.58
N PRO A 496 -26.40 -4.88 -8.37
CA PRO A 496 -26.16 -6.33 -8.39
C PRO A 496 -27.00 -7.11 -7.39
N ASN A 497 -27.49 -8.28 -7.82
CA ASN A 497 -28.18 -9.22 -6.93
C ASN A 497 -27.25 -9.90 -5.95
N GLU A 498 -25.98 -10.04 -6.29
CA GLU A 498 -24.94 -10.63 -5.45
C GLU A 498 -23.73 -9.70 -5.37
N THR A 499 -23.40 -9.27 -4.17
CA THR A 499 -22.24 -8.42 -3.89
C THR A 499 -21.34 -9.12 -2.88
N LEU A 500 -20.07 -9.27 -3.22
CA LEU A 500 -19.03 -9.69 -2.29
C LEU A 500 -18.18 -8.46 -1.94
N ILE A 501 -18.07 -8.15 -0.65
CA ILE A 501 -17.19 -7.10 -0.13
C ILE A 501 -15.96 -7.78 0.46
N LEU A 502 -14.78 -7.41 -0.01
CA LEU A 502 -13.50 -7.77 0.56
C LEU A 502 -12.96 -6.55 1.32
N SER A 503 -12.55 -6.73 2.58
CA SER A 503 -12.07 -5.61 3.40
C SER A 503 -10.92 -5.99 4.32
N GLY A 504 -10.23 -4.98 4.84
CA GLY A 504 -9.03 -5.10 5.68
C GLY A 504 -9.10 -4.33 6.99
N ASP A 505 -8.04 -3.60 7.31
CA ASP A 505 -7.84 -2.62 8.37
C ASP A 505 -7.78 -3.21 9.81
N VAL A 506 -8.80 -3.84 10.29
CA VAL A 506 -9.10 -4.12 11.71
C VAL A 506 -8.23 -5.16 12.44
N HIS A 507 -7.20 -5.72 11.83
CA HIS A 507 -6.26 -6.71 12.40
C HIS A 507 -6.88 -8.02 12.89
N TYR A 508 -8.13 -8.31 12.50
CA TYR A 508 -8.82 -9.59 12.70
C TYR A 508 -9.67 -9.95 11.50
N SER A 509 -10.12 -11.20 11.41
CA SER A 509 -10.89 -11.68 10.27
C SER A 509 -12.28 -12.10 10.69
N PHE A 510 -13.28 -11.79 9.87
CA PHE A 510 -14.66 -12.21 10.08
C PHE A 510 -15.44 -12.26 8.76
N CYS A 511 -16.58 -12.91 8.80
CA CYS A 511 -17.49 -13.03 7.67
C CYS A 511 -18.90 -12.63 8.09
N PHE A 512 -19.52 -11.75 7.30
CA PHE A 512 -20.91 -11.37 7.44
C PHE A 512 -21.74 -11.71 6.20
N SER A 513 -22.99 -12.15 6.43
CA SER A 513 -24.06 -12.18 5.44
C SER A 513 -25.07 -11.09 5.81
N VAL A 514 -25.30 -10.19 4.87
CA VAL A 514 -26.22 -9.07 5.04
C VAL A 514 -27.44 -9.31 4.18
N GLN A 515 -28.62 -9.30 4.79
CA GLN A 515 -29.89 -9.51 4.10
C GLN A 515 -30.80 -8.31 4.29
N LYS A 516 -31.51 -7.92 3.23
CA LYS A 516 -32.59 -6.94 3.34
C LYS A 516 -33.70 -7.50 4.24
N ARG A 517 -34.13 -6.67 5.17
CA ARG A 517 -35.22 -7.04 6.10
C ARG A 517 -36.61 -6.95 5.45
N PHE A 518 -36.76 -6.07 4.43
CA PHE A 518 -38.01 -5.81 3.72
C PHE A 518 -37.76 -5.65 2.23
N GLY A 519 -38.68 -6.14 1.40
CA GLY A 519 -38.65 -6.05 -0.07
C GLY A 519 -38.50 -7.39 -0.76
N ASP A 520 -39.04 -7.50 -1.98
CA ASP A 520 -39.12 -8.75 -2.76
C ASP A 520 -37.85 -9.11 -3.55
N HIS A 521 -36.82 -8.25 -3.53
CA HIS A 521 -35.56 -8.50 -4.25
C HIS A 521 -34.50 -9.12 -3.34
N PRO A 522 -33.97 -10.29 -3.68
CA PRO A 522 -33.00 -11.02 -2.88
C PRO A 522 -31.56 -10.53 -3.14
N ASN A 523 -31.27 -9.23 -2.93
CA ASN A 523 -29.89 -8.78 -2.99
C ASN A 523 -29.16 -9.42 -1.81
N ARG A 524 -28.16 -10.24 -2.13
CA ARG A 524 -27.29 -10.91 -1.16
C ARG A 524 -25.97 -10.19 -1.10
N ILE A 525 -25.59 -9.74 0.08
CA ILE A 525 -24.30 -9.12 0.33
C ILE A 525 -23.53 -10.01 1.29
N TRP A 526 -22.31 -10.35 0.93
CA TRP A 526 -21.35 -10.99 1.83
C TRP A 526 -20.19 -10.04 2.03
N GLN A 527 -19.70 -9.96 3.24
CA GLN A 527 -18.44 -9.30 3.54
C GLN A 527 -17.47 -10.31 4.13
N LEU A 528 -16.30 -10.39 3.53
CA LEU A 528 -15.15 -11.14 4.04
C LEU A 528 -14.07 -10.11 4.42
N THR A 529 -13.86 -9.95 5.71
CA THR A 529 -12.78 -9.14 6.23
C THR A 529 -11.60 -10.05 6.53
N ALA A 530 -10.46 -9.78 5.87
CA ALA A 530 -9.23 -10.52 6.04
C ALA A 530 -8.10 -9.53 6.31
N SER A 531 -7.88 -9.26 7.59
CA SER A 531 -6.86 -8.35 8.07
C SER A 531 -5.85 -9.10 8.94
N GLY A 532 -4.62 -8.55 9.02
CA GLY A 532 -3.52 -9.18 9.73
C GLY A 532 -2.78 -10.22 8.89
N ILE A 533 -2.43 -9.90 7.61
CA ILE A 533 -1.46 -10.70 6.83
C ILE A 533 -0.22 -10.96 7.67
N LYS A 534 0.27 -9.93 8.37
CA LYS A 534 1.34 -10.01 9.37
C LYS A 534 1.07 -8.96 10.48
N ASN A 535 -0.05 -9.09 11.13
CA ASN A 535 -0.47 -8.27 12.25
C ASN A 535 -1.50 -9.04 13.09
N GLU A 536 -1.77 -8.60 14.32
CA GLU A 536 -2.80 -9.18 15.18
C GLU A 536 -3.51 -8.07 15.95
N PHE A 537 -4.78 -8.27 16.23
CA PHE A 537 -5.53 -7.40 17.13
C PHE A 537 -4.87 -7.37 18.53
N PRO A 538 -4.69 -6.19 19.13
CA PRO A 538 -4.04 -6.09 20.44
C PRO A 538 -4.74 -6.94 21.50
N ARG A 539 -4.04 -7.92 22.04
CA ARG A 539 -4.50 -8.70 23.19
C ARG A 539 -4.19 -7.87 24.45
N LYS A 540 -5.20 -7.24 25.03
CA LYS A 540 -5.10 -6.65 26.39
C LYS A 540 -5.81 -7.52 27.41
#